data_a874dd9774fe60afb5368dab11e3c3a2
#
_entry.id   a874dd9774fe60afb5368dab11e3c3a2
#
_cell.length_a   1.000
_cell.length_b   1.000
_cell.length_c   1.000
_cell.angle_alpha   90.00
_cell.angle_beta   90.00
_cell.angle_gamma   90.00
#
_symmetry.space_group_name_H-M   'P 1'
#
loop_
_entity.id
_entity.type
_entity.pdbx_description
1 polymer ?
#
loop_
_entity_poly.entity_id
_entity_poly.type
_entity_poly.pdbx_seq_one_letter_code
_entity_poly.pdbx_strand_id
1 'polypeptide(L)'
;MNEGLVYNNIRFKFSDIDEASAFATLFTGSNPNFNGIAGKNIYDFDKEKEVSVLYDPDYIGNYTKEHYSPRKLISSTIGDELKIASKGRSDVYAIAPNPESAILSAGHAANGAFWMDDYNGKWATTTYYKGLPWYVDRYNNGPESLSARLEQMTWTPSLSLD
;
A
#
# COMPACT_ATOMS: atom_id res chain seq x y z
N MET A 1 0.01 23.74 15.24
CA MET A 1 1.23 23.03 15.65
C MET A 1 2.37 24.04 15.55
N ASN A 2 2.82 24.56 16.68
CA ASN A 2 3.88 25.59 16.70
C ASN A 2 5.26 25.02 17.03
N GLU A 3 5.38 23.71 17.17
CA GLU A 3 6.63 23.00 17.47
C GLU A 3 6.81 21.88 16.46
N GLY A 4 7.65 22.12 15.46
CA GLY A 4 7.97 21.14 14.43
C GLY A 4 8.69 21.77 13.26
N LEU A 5 9.40 20.96 12.50
CA LEU A 5 10.08 21.36 11.27
C LEU A 5 9.18 21.10 10.07
N VAL A 6 8.89 22.13 9.30
CA VAL A 6 8.05 22.04 8.08
C VAL A 6 8.94 22.21 6.86
N TYR A 7 8.96 21.23 5.98
CA TYR A 7 9.61 21.30 4.69
C TYR A 7 8.58 21.70 3.63
N ASN A 8 8.68 22.90 3.10
CA ASN A 8 7.74 23.42 2.10
C ASN A 8 8.08 22.98 0.66
N ASN A 9 9.25 22.41 0.45
CA ASN A 9 9.71 22.06 -0.89
C ASN A 9 10.60 20.82 -0.85
N ILE A 10 10.05 19.69 -1.26
CA ILE A 10 10.78 18.42 -1.36
C ILE A 10 11.02 18.14 -2.84
N ARG A 11 12.27 17.83 -3.21
CA ARG A 11 12.65 17.46 -4.58
C ARG A 11 13.28 16.06 -4.58
N PHE A 12 12.73 15.18 -5.38
CA PHE A 12 13.37 13.91 -5.68
C PHE A 12 14.49 14.10 -6.72
N LYS A 13 15.54 13.29 -6.61
CA LYS A 13 16.71 13.36 -7.51
C LYS A 13 16.60 12.42 -8.72
N PHE A 14 15.38 11.99 -9.07
CA PHE A 14 15.11 11.12 -10.20
C PHE A 14 13.89 11.66 -10.98
N SER A 15 13.81 11.32 -12.25
CA SER A 15 12.71 11.71 -13.15
C SER A 15 11.47 10.85 -12.95
N ASP A 16 10.70 10.45 -13.66
CA ASP A 16 9.59 9.48 -13.65
C ASP A 16 9.09 9.08 -12.25
N ILE A 17 8.63 10.08 -11.50
CA ILE A 17 8.09 9.88 -10.16
C ILE A 17 6.64 9.43 -10.29
N ASP A 18 6.38 8.19 -9.91
CA ASP A 18 5.04 7.68 -9.67
C ASP A 18 4.82 7.42 -8.17
N GLU A 19 3.64 6.96 -7.83
CA GLU A 19 3.28 6.71 -6.45
C GLU A 19 4.18 5.65 -5.80
N ALA A 20 4.48 4.55 -6.49
CA ALA A 20 5.30 3.47 -5.95
C ALA A 20 6.74 3.94 -5.67
N SER A 21 7.39 4.57 -6.64
CA SER A 21 8.74 5.10 -6.48
C SER A 21 8.83 6.20 -5.43
N ALA A 22 7.80 7.06 -5.32
CA ALA A 22 7.73 8.12 -4.33
C ALA A 22 7.61 7.56 -2.90
N PHE A 23 6.67 6.65 -2.64
CA PHE A 23 6.50 6.04 -1.32
C PHE A 23 7.72 5.19 -0.91
N ALA A 24 8.26 4.37 -1.82
CA ALA A 24 9.48 3.62 -1.54
C ALA A 24 10.64 4.56 -1.16
N THR A 25 10.84 5.65 -1.90
CA THR A 25 11.91 6.62 -1.60
C THR A 25 11.68 7.33 -0.27
N LEU A 26 10.45 7.74 0.01
CA LEU A 26 10.11 8.46 1.25
C LEU A 26 10.35 7.58 2.49
N PHE A 27 9.88 6.32 2.45
CA PHE A 27 9.91 5.44 3.61
C PHE A 27 11.23 4.70 3.81
N THR A 28 12.05 4.56 2.76
CA THR A 28 13.41 4.00 2.87
C THR A 28 14.50 5.07 3.01
N GLY A 29 14.21 6.33 2.67
CA GLY A 29 15.20 7.39 2.59
C GLY A 29 16.21 7.20 1.45
N SER A 30 15.96 6.28 0.50
CA SER A 30 16.88 5.95 -0.59
C SER A 30 16.21 6.05 -1.96
N ASN A 31 17.00 6.38 -2.99
CA ASN A 31 16.50 6.50 -4.36
C ASN A 31 16.21 5.12 -4.98
N PRO A 32 15.44 5.02 -6.07
CA PRO A 32 15.10 3.80 -6.77
C PRO A 32 16.26 2.86 -7.08
N ASN A 33 17.44 3.39 -7.41
CA ASN A 33 18.67 2.60 -7.66
C ASN A 33 19.11 1.78 -6.44
N PHE A 34 18.73 2.21 -5.23
CA PHE A 34 19.11 1.55 -3.97
C PHE A 34 17.95 0.83 -3.31
N ASN A 35 16.72 1.29 -3.53
CA ASN A 35 15.56 0.64 -2.92
C ASN A 35 14.87 -0.38 -3.84
N GLY A 36 15.22 -0.39 -5.15
CA GLY A 36 14.72 -1.36 -6.12
C GLY A 36 13.36 -1.02 -6.74
N ILE A 37 12.70 0.07 -6.32
CA ILE A 37 11.36 0.45 -6.80
C ILE A 37 11.47 1.67 -7.72
N ALA A 38 11.57 1.41 -9.01
CA ALA A 38 11.65 2.46 -10.03
C ALA A 38 10.28 2.97 -10.50
N GLY A 39 9.23 2.20 -10.28
CA GLY A 39 7.87 2.54 -10.67
C GLY A 39 6.86 1.46 -10.27
N LYS A 40 5.59 1.72 -10.56
CA LYS A 40 4.48 0.82 -10.25
C LYS A 40 4.57 -0.50 -11.00
N ASN A 41 5.01 -0.46 -12.26
CA ASN A 41 5.14 -1.61 -13.12
C ASN A 41 6.60 -1.84 -13.52
N ILE A 42 6.93 -3.11 -13.71
CA ILE A 42 8.20 -3.57 -14.27
C ILE A 42 7.90 -4.49 -15.45
N TYR A 43 8.78 -4.49 -16.44
CA TYR A 43 8.70 -5.46 -17.52
C TYR A 43 9.33 -6.79 -17.08
N ASP A 44 8.51 -7.85 -17.09
CA ASP A 44 8.95 -9.22 -16.81
C ASP A 44 9.33 -9.87 -18.14
N PHE A 45 10.63 -10.06 -18.35
CA PHE A 45 11.16 -10.62 -19.61
C PHE A 45 10.78 -12.09 -19.81
N ASP A 46 10.57 -12.85 -18.73
CA ASP A 46 10.20 -14.26 -18.83
C ASP A 46 8.72 -14.41 -19.24
N LYS A 47 7.89 -13.46 -18.86
CA LYS A 47 6.46 -13.42 -19.18
C LYS A 47 6.13 -12.52 -20.36
N GLU A 48 7.14 -11.80 -20.89
CA GLU A 48 7.00 -10.83 -21.97
C GLU A 48 5.87 -9.80 -21.76
N LYS A 49 5.69 -9.34 -20.51
CA LYS A 49 4.65 -8.39 -20.15
C LYS A 49 5.03 -7.51 -18.97
N GLU A 50 4.33 -6.40 -18.86
CA GLU A 50 4.37 -5.59 -17.65
C GLU A 50 3.64 -6.29 -16.50
N VAL A 51 4.25 -6.27 -15.32
CA VAL A 51 3.70 -6.77 -14.07
C VAL A 51 3.87 -5.73 -12.98
N SER A 52 2.98 -5.71 -12.00
CA SER A 52 3.14 -4.85 -10.83
C SER A 52 4.47 -5.12 -10.13
N VAL A 53 5.12 -4.05 -9.67
CA VAL A 53 6.31 -4.15 -8.82
C VAL A 53 6.05 -4.93 -7.53
N LEU A 54 4.80 -4.98 -7.08
CA LEU A 54 4.38 -5.73 -5.89
C LEU A 54 4.06 -7.20 -6.18
N TYR A 55 3.95 -7.59 -7.47
CA TYR A 55 3.54 -8.94 -7.81
C TYR A 55 4.48 -10.00 -7.26
N ASP A 56 3.91 -10.93 -6.49
CA ASP A 56 4.59 -12.06 -5.87
C ASP A 56 3.64 -13.27 -5.76
N PRO A 57 3.83 -14.31 -6.56
CA PRO A 57 2.92 -15.44 -6.61
C PRO A 57 2.90 -16.30 -5.35
N ASP A 58 3.88 -16.13 -4.45
CA ASP A 58 3.98 -16.90 -3.20
C ASP A 58 2.96 -16.45 -2.15
N TYR A 59 2.33 -15.28 -2.34
CA TYR A 59 1.38 -14.71 -1.40
C TYR A 59 0.01 -14.50 -2.02
N ILE A 60 -1.02 -14.66 -1.21
CA ILE A 60 -2.42 -14.57 -1.63
C ILE A 60 -3.05 -13.32 -1.00
N GLY A 61 -3.85 -12.61 -1.77
CA GLY A 61 -4.63 -11.50 -1.27
C GLY A 61 -5.82 -11.93 -0.41
N ASN A 62 -6.11 -11.17 0.63
CA ASN A 62 -7.33 -11.27 1.41
C ASN A 62 -8.25 -10.12 1.00
N TYR A 63 -9.45 -10.40 0.54
CA TYR A 63 -10.41 -9.46 -0.05
C TYR A 63 -9.92 -8.76 -1.32
N THR A 64 -8.91 -9.31 -1.97
CA THR A 64 -8.44 -8.93 -3.30
C THR A 64 -7.99 -10.16 -4.07
N LYS A 65 -7.98 -10.08 -5.39
CA LYS A 65 -7.46 -11.15 -6.27
C LYS A 65 -5.96 -11.01 -6.52
N GLU A 66 -5.38 -9.93 -6.06
CA GLU A 66 -3.98 -9.60 -6.30
C GLU A 66 -3.04 -10.41 -5.40
N HIS A 67 -1.87 -10.71 -5.92
CA HIS A 67 -0.80 -11.42 -5.24
C HIS A 67 0.34 -10.45 -5.00
N TYR A 68 0.41 -9.85 -3.81
CA TYR A 68 1.33 -8.77 -3.52
C TYR A 68 2.21 -9.03 -2.31
N SER A 69 3.47 -8.56 -2.41
CA SER A 69 4.42 -8.48 -1.30
C SER A 69 5.40 -7.32 -1.48
N PRO A 70 6.13 -6.92 -0.44
CA PRO A 70 7.23 -5.95 -0.56
C PRO A 70 8.54 -6.57 -1.05
N ARG A 71 8.59 -7.82 -1.53
CA ARG A 71 9.82 -8.57 -1.83
C ARG A 71 10.81 -7.83 -2.73
N LYS A 72 10.32 -7.01 -3.67
CA LYS A 72 11.19 -6.26 -4.58
C LYS A 72 11.74 -4.97 -3.98
N LEU A 73 11.24 -4.53 -2.84
CA LEU A 73 11.84 -3.48 -2.05
C LEU A 73 13.09 -4.04 -1.39
N ILE A 74 14.28 -3.58 -1.79
CA ILE A 74 15.56 -4.14 -1.31
C ILE A 74 16.19 -3.36 -0.15
N SER A 75 15.61 -2.20 0.19
CA SER A 75 16.01 -1.39 1.35
C SER A 75 14.98 -1.50 2.45
N SER A 76 15.43 -1.44 3.70
CA SER A 76 14.56 -1.34 4.87
C SER A 76 13.79 -0.01 4.90
N THR A 77 12.57 -0.06 5.39
CA THR A 77 11.77 1.13 5.66
C THR A 77 12.03 1.65 7.08
N ILE A 78 11.59 2.87 7.35
CA ILE A 78 11.61 3.41 8.73
C ILE A 78 10.86 2.50 9.71
N GLY A 79 9.80 1.82 9.26
CA GLY A 79 9.06 0.83 10.05
C GLY A 79 9.89 -0.41 10.36
N ASP A 80 10.67 -0.90 9.40
CA ASP A 80 11.58 -2.02 9.57
C ASP A 80 12.68 -1.67 10.59
N GLU A 81 13.29 -0.49 10.46
CA GLU A 81 14.31 0.00 11.39
C GLU A 81 13.76 0.18 12.82
N LEU A 82 12.52 0.66 12.95
CA LEU A 82 11.85 0.76 14.25
C LEU A 82 11.64 -0.62 14.88
N LYS A 83 11.29 -1.63 14.08
CA LYS A 83 11.18 -3.02 14.55
C LYS A 83 12.52 -3.56 15.05
N ILE A 84 13.61 -3.30 14.30
CA ILE A 84 14.96 -3.70 14.69
C ILE A 84 15.36 -2.99 15.99
N ALA A 85 15.25 -1.68 16.05
CA ALA A 85 15.63 -0.87 17.22
C ALA A 85 14.85 -1.26 18.49
N SER A 86 13.57 -1.59 18.35
CA SER A 86 12.72 -2.02 19.46
C SER A 86 12.84 -3.52 19.80
N LYS A 87 13.67 -4.28 19.07
CA LYS A 87 13.75 -5.74 19.16
C LYS A 87 12.39 -6.42 18.97
N GLY A 88 11.62 -5.94 17.98
CA GLY A 88 10.31 -6.47 17.63
C GLY A 88 9.15 -6.05 18.54
N ARG A 89 9.37 -5.18 19.51
CA ARG A 89 8.32 -4.74 20.46
C ARG A 89 7.39 -3.66 19.90
N SER A 90 7.81 -2.93 18.86
CA SER A 90 6.98 -1.92 18.24
C SER A 90 5.95 -2.55 17.32
N ASP A 91 4.77 -1.95 17.25
CA ASP A 91 3.77 -2.28 16.24
C ASP A 91 3.84 -1.28 15.09
N VAL A 92 3.89 -1.82 13.86
CA VAL A 92 3.95 -1.07 12.62
C VAL A 92 2.80 -1.51 11.73
N TYR A 93 1.94 -0.57 11.40
CA TYR A 93 0.82 -0.77 10.48
C TYR A 93 0.81 0.34 9.43
N ALA A 94 0.53 -0.02 8.18
CA ALA A 94 0.29 0.94 7.12
C ALA A 94 -1.15 0.81 6.63
N ILE A 95 -1.81 1.95 6.46
CA ILE A 95 -3.17 2.04 5.93
C ILE A 95 -3.15 3.10 4.84
N ALA A 96 -3.54 2.74 3.62
CA ALA A 96 -3.52 3.63 2.49
C ALA A 96 -4.69 3.34 1.52
N PRO A 97 -5.00 4.24 0.59
CA PRO A 97 -6.05 4.02 -0.40
C PRO A 97 -5.74 2.84 -1.34
N ASN A 98 -4.48 2.61 -1.68
CA ASN A 98 -4.04 1.63 -2.66
C ASN A 98 -2.88 0.75 -2.14
N PRO A 99 -2.61 -0.40 -2.78
CA PRO A 99 -1.62 -1.36 -2.32
C PRO A 99 -0.18 -0.84 -2.38
N GLU A 100 0.18 -0.03 -3.37
CA GLU A 100 1.53 0.49 -3.52
C GLU A 100 1.90 1.35 -2.30
N SER A 101 1.05 2.30 -1.95
CA SER A 101 1.26 3.17 -0.79
C SER A 101 1.27 2.39 0.52
N ALA A 102 0.35 1.42 0.67
CA ALA A 102 0.29 0.62 1.90
C ALA A 102 1.51 -0.28 2.08
N ILE A 103 1.84 -1.08 1.07
CA ILE A 103 2.90 -2.10 1.16
C ILE A 103 4.28 -1.47 1.21
N LEU A 104 4.55 -0.44 0.38
CA LEU A 104 5.86 0.21 0.33
C LEU A 104 6.12 1.11 1.53
N SER A 105 5.07 1.58 2.22
CA SER A 105 5.20 2.26 3.52
C SER A 105 5.42 1.28 4.67
N ALA A 106 4.74 0.12 4.63
CA ALA A 106 4.84 -0.90 5.65
C ALA A 106 6.23 -1.54 5.70
N GLY A 107 6.81 -1.82 4.53
CA GLY A 107 8.07 -2.54 4.43
C GLY A 107 7.93 -4.03 4.73
N HIS A 108 9.01 -4.64 5.20
CA HIS A 108 9.13 -6.09 5.36
C HIS A 108 8.64 -6.61 6.72
N ALA A 109 8.90 -5.86 7.79
CA ALA A 109 8.70 -6.30 9.15
C ALA A 109 7.41 -5.77 9.81
N ALA A 110 6.55 -5.10 9.05
CA ALA A 110 5.31 -4.56 9.58
C ALA A 110 4.35 -5.66 10.08
N ASN A 111 3.50 -5.31 11.02
CA ASN A 111 2.44 -6.16 11.53
C ASN A 111 1.28 -6.29 10.54
N GLY A 112 1.12 -5.28 9.65
CA GLY A 112 0.08 -5.28 8.62
C GLY A 112 0.19 -4.11 7.65
N ALA A 113 -0.28 -4.34 6.42
CA ALA A 113 -0.51 -3.33 5.41
C ALA A 113 -1.93 -3.50 4.89
N PHE A 114 -2.72 -2.44 4.88
CA PHE A 114 -4.13 -2.47 4.51
C PHE A 114 -4.42 -1.40 3.47
N TRP A 115 -5.22 -1.77 2.48
CA TRP A 115 -5.67 -0.84 1.44
C TRP A 115 -7.13 -1.10 1.09
N MET A 116 -7.74 -0.18 0.37
CA MET A 116 -9.08 -0.36 -0.17
C MET A 116 -8.99 -1.07 -1.52
N ASP A 117 -9.66 -2.20 -1.67
CA ASP A 117 -9.78 -2.85 -2.97
C ASP A 117 -10.84 -2.13 -3.81
N ASP A 118 -10.41 -1.58 -4.95
CA ASP A 118 -11.26 -0.74 -5.81
C ASP A 118 -12.41 -1.51 -6.45
N TYR A 119 -12.27 -2.83 -6.56
CA TYR A 119 -13.29 -3.67 -7.19
C TYR A 119 -14.47 -3.97 -6.27
N ASN A 120 -14.21 -4.20 -4.99
CA ASN A 120 -15.24 -4.64 -4.04
C ASN A 120 -15.49 -3.67 -2.88
N GLY A 121 -14.72 -2.59 -2.78
CA GLY A 121 -14.85 -1.58 -1.73
C GLY A 121 -14.59 -2.11 -0.32
N LYS A 122 -13.77 -3.15 -0.19
CA LYS A 122 -13.41 -3.77 1.08
C LYS A 122 -11.95 -3.49 1.43
N TRP A 123 -11.66 -3.45 2.71
CA TRP A 123 -10.29 -3.44 3.19
C TRP A 123 -9.61 -4.76 2.83
N ALA A 124 -8.50 -4.65 2.12
CA ALA A 124 -7.70 -5.77 1.65
C ALA A 124 -6.32 -5.80 2.31
N THR A 125 -5.70 -6.95 2.29
CA THR A 125 -4.32 -7.17 2.69
C THR A 125 -3.76 -8.37 1.92
N THR A 126 -2.55 -8.77 2.24
CA THR A 126 -1.88 -9.96 1.69
C THR A 126 -1.45 -10.90 2.82
N THR A 127 -1.36 -12.19 2.52
CA THR A 127 -0.86 -13.19 3.46
C THR A 127 0.61 -13.00 3.83
N TYR A 128 1.34 -12.09 3.17
CA TYR A 128 2.65 -11.65 3.60
C TYR A 128 2.62 -11.07 5.04
N TYR A 129 1.59 -10.29 5.36
CA TYR A 129 1.35 -9.70 6.67
C TYR A 129 0.24 -10.48 7.36
N LYS A 130 0.46 -11.48 8.09
CA LYS A 130 -0.44 -12.27 8.99
C LYS A 130 -1.98 -12.23 8.74
N GLY A 131 -2.46 -11.57 7.70
CA GLY A 131 -3.87 -11.43 7.35
C GLY A 131 -4.60 -10.27 8.05
N LEU A 132 -5.92 -10.20 7.84
CA LEU A 132 -6.76 -9.15 8.40
C LEU A 132 -7.08 -9.41 9.89
N PRO A 133 -7.03 -8.38 10.74
CA PRO A 133 -7.59 -8.45 12.07
C PRO A 133 -9.10 -8.74 12.03
N TRP A 134 -9.60 -9.50 13.01
CA TRP A 134 -11.01 -9.91 13.06
C TRP A 134 -12.02 -8.74 13.02
N TYR A 135 -11.66 -7.58 13.55
CA TYR A 135 -12.52 -6.40 13.54
C TYR A 135 -12.63 -5.77 12.15
N VAL A 136 -11.57 -5.84 11.32
CA VAL A 136 -11.60 -5.39 9.92
C VAL A 136 -12.42 -6.35 9.08
N ASP A 137 -12.25 -7.65 9.29
CA ASP A 137 -13.08 -8.68 8.66
C ASP A 137 -14.57 -8.49 8.99
N ARG A 138 -14.87 -8.24 10.26
CA ARG A 138 -16.24 -7.91 10.70
C ARG A 138 -16.77 -6.64 10.03
N TYR A 139 -15.95 -5.60 9.90
CA TYR A 139 -16.35 -4.38 9.19
C TYR A 139 -16.64 -4.66 7.71
N ASN A 140 -15.75 -5.37 7.02
CA ASN A 140 -15.91 -5.72 5.60
C ASN A 140 -17.22 -6.47 5.29
N ASN A 141 -17.73 -7.23 6.25
CA ASN A 141 -18.94 -8.03 6.11
C ASN A 141 -20.14 -7.44 6.86
N GLY A 142 -19.98 -6.27 7.47
CA GLY A 142 -21.03 -5.59 8.24
C GLY A 142 -21.85 -4.60 7.40
N PRO A 143 -23.00 -4.17 7.92
CA PRO A 143 -23.89 -3.22 7.24
C PRO A 143 -23.28 -1.80 7.11
N GLU A 144 -22.27 -1.49 7.90
CA GLU A 144 -21.54 -0.21 7.86
C GLU A 144 -20.36 -0.23 6.89
N SER A 145 -20.10 -1.35 6.22
CA SER A 145 -19.01 -1.44 5.23
C SER A 145 -19.20 -0.47 4.08
N LEU A 146 -18.09 -0.03 3.49
CA LEU A 146 -18.16 0.85 2.32
C LEU A 146 -18.97 0.21 1.19
N SER A 147 -18.78 -1.08 0.93
CA SER A 147 -19.55 -1.81 -0.09
C SER A 147 -21.06 -1.76 0.18
N ALA A 148 -21.50 -2.04 1.41
CA ALA A 148 -22.90 -2.00 1.77
C ALA A 148 -23.50 -0.57 1.68
N ARG A 149 -22.71 0.45 2.01
CA ARG A 149 -23.11 1.85 1.88
C ARG A 149 -23.20 2.28 0.41
N LEU A 150 -22.28 1.84 -0.44
CA LEU A 150 -22.30 2.14 -1.87
C LEU A 150 -23.51 1.53 -2.58
N GLU A 151 -23.94 0.33 -2.20
CA GLU A 151 -25.17 -0.28 -2.71
C GLU A 151 -26.45 0.52 -2.41
N GLN A 152 -26.43 1.31 -1.34
CA GLN A 152 -27.56 2.15 -0.92
C GLN A 152 -27.49 3.58 -1.49
N MET A 153 -26.35 3.95 -2.09
CA MET A 153 -26.16 5.28 -2.65
C MET A 153 -26.88 5.43 -3.99
N THR A 154 -27.71 6.45 -4.10
CA THR A 154 -28.32 6.85 -5.37
C THR A 154 -27.59 8.09 -5.89
N TRP A 155 -27.01 8.00 -7.07
CA TRP A 155 -26.47 9.17 -7.75
C TRP A 155 -27.58 9.90 -8.51
N THR A 156 -27.73 11.18 -8.24
CA THR A 156 -28.63 12.06 -9.01
C THR A 156 -27.81 13.14 -9.69
N PRO A 157 -27.97 13.36 -11.02
CA PRO A 157 -27.29 14.45 -11.69
C PRO A 157 -27.71 15.80 -11.12
N SER A 158 -26.76 16.75 -11.02
CA SER A 158 -27.02 18.10 -10.51
C SER A 158 -27.82 18.97 -11.49
N LEU A 159 -27.92 18.56 -12.74
CA LEU A 159 -28.71 19.20 -13.81
C LEU A 159 -29.79 18.21 -14.24
N SER A 160 -31.02 18.69 -14.36
CA SER A 160 -32.11 17.93 -15.02
C SER A 160 -31.72 17.73 -16.49
N LEU A 161 -31.73 16.50 -16.93
CA LEU A 161 -31.63 16.17 -18.36
C LEU A 161 -33.04 16.34 -18.95
N ASP A 162 -33.39 17.57 -19.34
CA ASP A 162 -34.58 17.86 -20.17
C ASP A 162 -34.29 17.55 -21.65
#